data_b47fa6545adcfe899a397d8c673d3f57
#
_entry.id   b47fa6545adcfe899a397d8c673d3f57
#
_cell.length_a   1.000
_cell.length_b   1.000
_cell.length_c   1.000
_cell.angle_alpha   90.00
_cell.angle_beta   90.00
_cell.angle_gamma   90.00
#
_symmetry.space_group_name_H-M   'P 1'
#
loop_
_entity.id
_entity.type
_entity.pdbx_description
1 polymer ?
#
loop_
_entity_poly.entity_id
_entity_poly.type
_entity_poly.pdbx_seq_one_letter_code
_entity_poly.pdbx_strand_id
1 'polypeptide(L)'
;NGLDIERYYHFHCTSDHAFLQLLDELNISDKMQWRATKMGYWYQGQLQAWGNPWALLRFRGLSCIAKIRYGLHAFLSTRRTDWQPLDELESTQWIKKWVGQEAYEILWQKLFDYKFYEHANNLSAAWIWSRIRRIGRSRYNLFKEKLGYLEGGSTTLLHAMKVAIEAHGGEIK
;
A
#
# COMPACT_ATOMS: atom_id res chain seq x y z
N ASN A 1 -15.55 8.60 24.32
CA ASN A 1 -16.39 7.54 23.73
C ASN A 1 -15.87 6.11 24.01
N GLY A 2 -14.77 5.94 24.77
CA GLY A 2 -14.26 4.62 25.20
C GLY A 2 -13.72 3.72 24.08
N LEU A 3 -13.39 4.29 22.92
CA LEU A 3 -12.74 3.56 21.82
C LEU A 3 -11.26 3.95 21.78
N ASP A 4 -10.40 2.96 21.95
CA ASP A 4 -8.97 3.09 21.68
C ASP A 4 -8.75 2.96 20.18
N ILE A 5 -8.22 4.02 19.56
CA ILE A 5 -7.85 4.04 18.15
C ILE A 5 -6.38 4.37 18.01
N GLU A 6 -5.72 3.76 17.03
CA GLU A 6 -4.35 4.11 16.73
C GLU A 6 -4.24 5.54 16.18
N ARG A 7 -3.19 6.25 16.58
CA ARG A 7 -2.94 7.62 16.13
C ARG A 7 -2.78 7.72 14.62
N TYR A 8 -2.18 6.69 14.02
CA TYR A 8 -2.02 6.55 12.58
C TYR A 8 -2.64 5.23 12.14
N TYR A 9 -3.29 5.24 10.99
CA TYR A 9 -3.85 4.00 10.45
C TYR A 9 -2.74 3.02 10.08
N HIS A 10 -2.92 1.77 10.43
CA HIS A 10 -2.09 0.66 9.98
C HIS A 10 -2.96 -0.36 9.25
N PHE A 11 -2.45 -0.86 8.16
CA PHE A 11 -3.05 -2.01 7.47
C PHE A 11 -1.96 -2.97 7.04
N HIS A 12 -2.32 -4.23 6.98
CA HIS A 12 -1.44 -5.31 6.57
C HIS A 12 -1.92 -5.91 5.26
N CYS A 13 -0.97 -6.36 4.45
CA CYS A 13 -1.23 -7.03 3.19
C CYS A 13 -0.97 -8.52 3.32
N THR A 14 -1.66 -9.33 2.54
CA THR A 14 -1.40 -10.78 2.51
C THR A 14 0.00 -11.12 1.98
N SER A 15 0.67 -10.14 1.38
CA SER A 15 2.06 -10.21 0.91
C SER A 15 3.10 -9.86 1.96
N ASP A 16 2.71 -9.48 3.17
CA ASP A 16 3.62 -9.11 4.27
C ASP A 16 4.10 -10.37 5.02
N HIS A 17 4.77 -11.28 4.30
CA HIS A 17 5.11 -12.62 4.81
C HIS A 17 5.90 -12.60 6.10
N ALA A 18 6.92 -11.74 6.21
CA ALA A 18 7.73 -11.63 7.43
C ALA A 18 6.90 -11.19 8.64
N PHE A 19 5.95 -10.27 8.44
CA PHE A 19 5.03 -9.84 9.50
C PHE A 19 4.09 -10.98 9.92
N LEU A 20 3.53 -11.69 8.94
CA LEU A 20 2.62 -12.82 9.22
C LEU A 20 3.36 -13.95 9.94
N GLN A 21 4.60 -14.26 9.53
CA GLN A 21 5.44 -15.21 10.22
C GLN A 21 5.72 -14.79 11.67
N LEU A 22 6.00 -13.51 11.93
CA LEU A 22 6.17 -13.01 13.29
C LEU A 22 4.91 -13.21 14.14
N LEU A 23 3.72 -13.00 13.58
CA LEU A 23 2.47 -13.27 14.30
C LEU A 23 2.32 -14.75 14.67
N ASP A 24 2.72 -15.66 13.76
CA ASP A 24 2.71 -17.10 14.02
C ASP A 24 3.69 -17.45 15.14
N GLU A 25 4.91 -16.93 15.10
CA GLU A 25 5.93 -17.14 16.14
C GLU A 25 5.49 -16.62 17.52
N LEU A 26 4.73 -15.52 17.54
CA LEU A 26 4.16 -14.93 18.75
C LEU A 26 2.82 -15.56 19.19
N ASN A 27 2.30 -16.53 18.43
CA ASN A 27 1.00 -17.19 18.67
C ASN A 27 -0.20 -16.21 18.75
N ILE A 28 -0.19 -15.18 17.89
CA ILE A 28 -1.28 -14.18 17.79
C ILE A 28 -1.87 -14.04 16.38
N SER A 29 -1.64 -15.01 15.49
CA SER A 29 -2.16 -14.99 14.11
C SER A 29 -3.68 -15.01 14.04
N ASP A 30 -4.36 -15.59 15.02
CA ASP A 30 -5.81 -15.62 15.16
C ASP A 30 -6.43 -14.22 15.34
N LYS A 31 -5.64 -13.26 15.84
CA LYS A 31 -6.06 -11.85 15.99
C LYS A 31 -6.00 -11.06 14.69
N MET A 32 -5.50 -11.62 13.60
CA MET A 32 -5.46 -10.95 12.31
C MET A 32 -6.82 -10.99 11.62
N GLN A 33 -7.43 -9.82 11.49
CA GLN A 33 -8.74 -9.63 10.84
C GLN A 33 -8.56 -9.18 9.40
N TRP A 34 -9.12 -9.94 8.48
CA TRP A 34 -9.04 -9.63 7.04
C TRP A 34 -10.37 -9.12 6.49
N ARG A 35 -10.34 -8.01 5.77
CA ARG A 35 -11.53 -7.40 5.18
C ARG A 35 -11.32 -7.09 3.70
N ALA A 36 -12.37 -7.28 2.91
CA ALA A 36 -12.40 -6.74 1.55
C ALA A 36 -12.61 -5.23 1.61
N THR A 37 -11.76 -4.47 0.94
CA THR A 37 -11.82 -3.00 0.93
C THR A 37 -12.58 -2.49 -0.28
N LYS A 38 -13.23 -1.34 -0.11
CA LYS A 38 -13.80 -0.56 -1.20
C LYS A 38 -13.06 0.77 -1.23
N MET A 39 -12.38 1.04 -2.34
CA MET A 39 -11.70 2.30 -2.55
C MET A 39 -12.50 3.23 -3.43
N GLY A 40 -12.45 4.51 -3.13
CA GLY A 40 -13.00 5.59 -3.95
C GLY A 40 -11.96 6.65 -4.22
N TYR A 41 -12.08 7.31 -5.35
CA TYR A 41 -11.27 8.44 -5.75
C TYR A 41 -12.15 9.67 -5.96
N TRP A 42 -11.89 10.72 -5.20
CA TRP A 42 -12.60 11.99 -5.34
C TRP A 42 -11.99 12.81 -6.48
N TYR A 43 -12.77 13.01 -7.54
CA TYR A 43 -12.31 13.74 -8.71
C TYR A 43 -13.41 14.65 -9.25
N GLN A 44 -13.11 15.93 -9.44
CA GLN A 44 -14.04 16.94 -9.97
C GLN A 44 -15.43 16.95 -9.29
N GLY A 45 -15.44 16.94 -7.96
CA GLY A 45 -16.67 16.96 -7.18
C GLY A 45 -17.45 15.64 -7.10
N GLN A 46 -16.89 14.54 -7.64
CA GLN A 46 -17.54 13.23 -7.64
C GLN A 46 -16.65 12.14 -7.06
N LEU A 47 -17.26 11.30 -6.23
CA LEU A 47 -16.62 10.08 -5.74
C LEU A 47 -16.78 8.98 -6.79
N GLN A 48 -15.69 8.54 -7.38
CA GLN A 48 -15.64 7.46 -8.36
C GLN A 48 -15.04 6.20 -7.73
N ALA A 49 -15.53 5.03 -8.13
CA ALA A 49 -14.92 3.77 -7.71
C ALA A 49 -13.46 3.70 -8.16
N TRP A 50 -12.59 3.12 -7.33
CA TRP A 50 -11.16 2.97 -7.59
C TRP A 50 -10.64 1.62 -7.13
N GLY A 51 -9.43 1.24 -7.54
CA GLY A 51 -8.69 0.10 -7.00
C GLY A 51 -8.88 -1.23 -7.74
N ASN A 52 -9.62 -1.26 -8.85
CA ASN A 52 -9.75 -2.46 -9.68
C ASN A 52 -9.81 -2.12 -11.19
N PRO A 53 -9.60 -3.09 -12.09
CA PRO A 53 -9.57 -2.84 -13.53
C PRO A 53 -10.85 -2.19 -14.09
N TRP A 54 -12.03 -2.60 -13.62
CA TRP A 54 -13.30 -2.01 -14.06
C TRP A 54 -13.43 -0.56 -13.63
N ALA A 55 -13.01 -0.24 -12.42
CA ALA A 55 -13.00 1.12 -11.93
C ALA A 55 -12.05 2.00 -12.76
N LEU A 56 -10.86 1.50 -13.09
CA LEU A 56 -9.93 2.20 -13.98
C LEU A 56 -10.54 2.45 -15.37
N LEU A 57 -11.16 1.46 -15.98
CA LEU A 57 -11.80 1.61 -17.30
C LEU A 57 -12.93 2.65 -17.27
N ARG A 58 -13.73 2.70 -16.20
CA ARG A 58 -14.85 3.64 -16.04
C ARG A 58 -14.45 5.01 -15.52
N PHE A 59 -13.22 5.17 -15.05
CA PHE A 59 -12.76 6.44 -14.50
C PHE A 59 -12.79 7.55 -15.57
N ARG A 60 -13.51 8.65 -15.29
CA ARG A 60 -13.76 9.71 -16.27
C ARG A 60 -12.62 10.69 -16.44
N GLY A 61 -11.67 10.71 -15.52
CA GLY A 61 -10.56 11.66 -15.51
C GLY A 61 -9.38 11.30 -16.42
N LEU A 62 -9.37 10.12 -17.06
CA LEU A 62 -8.24 9.64 -17.86
C LEU A 62 -8.63 9.28 -19.27
N SER A 63 -7.78 9.63 -20.23
CA SER A 63 -7.86 9.15 -21.61
C SER A 63 -7.67 7.62 -21.69
N CYS A 64 -8.11 7.00 -22.79
CA CYS A 64 -7.93 5.56 -23.00
C CYS A 64 -6.46 5.15 -22.96
N ILE A 65 -5.58 5.97 -23.54
CA ILE A 65 -4.13 5.72 -23.57
C ILE A 65 -3.56 5.77 -22.16
N ALA A 66 -3.94 6.76 -21.34
CA ALA A 66 -3.49 6.88 -19.96
C ALA A 66 -3.96 5.68 -19.11
N LYS A 67 -5.18 5.20 -19.31
CA LYS A 67 -5.69 3.98 -18.62
C LYS A 67 -4.90 2.73 -18.96
N ILE A 68 -4.60 2.52 -20.25
CA ILE A 68 -3.79 1.39 -20.71
C ILE A 68 -2.39 1.46 -20.11
N ARG A 69 -1.72 2.60 -20.19
CA ARG A 69 -0.38 2.81 -19.62
C ARG A 69 -0.35 2.58 -18.11
N TYR A 70 -1.34 3.12 -17.40
CA TYR A 70 -1.47 2.94 -15.95
C TYR A 70 -1.69 1.47 -15.58
N GLY A 71 -2.62 0.79 -16.25
CA GLY A 71 -2.89 -0.63 -16.03
C GLY A 71 -1.69 -1.52 -16.31
N LEU A 72 -0.96 -1.26 -17.42
CA LEU A 72 0.26 -1.97 -17.76
C LEU A 72 1.36 -1.74 -16.72
N HIS A 73 1.55 -0.48 -16.30
CA HIS A 73 2.52 -0.14 -15.26
C HIS A 73 2.21 -0.89 -13.94
N ALA A 74 0.96 -0.86 -13.49
CA ALA A 74 0.54 -1.57 -12.28
C ALA A 74 0.78 -3.08 -12.40
N PHE A 75 0.42 -3.68 -13.55
CA PHE A 75 0.63 -5.10 -13.80
C PHE A 75 2.11 -5.48 -13.78
N LEU A 76 2.95 -4.77 -14.53
CA LEU A 76 4.39 -5.06 -14.59
C LEU A 76 5.08 -4.83 -13.24
N SER A 77 4.65 -3.81 -12.49
CA SER A 77 5.16 -3.55 -11.13
C SER A 77 4.87 -4.71 -10.18
N THR A 78 3.73 -5.39 -10.30
CA THR A 78 3.43 -6.56 -9.46
C THR A 78 4.27 -7.79 -9.82
N ARG A 79 4.75 -7.89 -11.07
CA ARG A 79 5.56 -9.00 -11.58
C ARG A 79 7.06 -8.82 -11.35
N ARG A 80 7.50 -7.58 -11.31
CA ARG A 80 8.91 -7.26 -11.08
C ARG A 80 9.36 -7.75 -9.71
N THR A 81 10.56 -8.34 -9.64
CA THR A 81 11.21 -8.79 -8.39
C THR A 81 12.45 -7.99 -8.06
N ASP A 82 13.17 -7.54 -9.08
CA ASP A 82 14.40 -6.77 -8.94
C ASP A 82 14.08 -5.28 -8.70
N TRP A 83 14.46 -4.79 -7.53
CA TRP A 83 14.26 -3.41 -7.10
C TRP A 83 15.51 -2.53 -7.30
N GLN A 84 16.69 -3.14 -7.34
CA GLN A 84 17.97 -2.43 -7.33
C GLN A 84 18.08 -1.37 -8.43
N PRO A 85 17.76 -1.65 -9.71
CA PRO A 85 17.81 -0.62 -10.75
C PRO A 85 16.78 0.52 -10.58
N LEU A 86 15.79 0.34 -9.71
CA LEU A 86 14.81 1.39 -9.41
C LEU A 86 15.28 2.33 -8.30
N ASP A 87 16.23 1.89 -7.48
CA ASP A 87 16.65 2.68 -6.33
C ASP A 87 17.41 3.95 -6.72
N GLU A 88 18.12 3.88 -7.83
CA GLU A 88 18.85 5.01 -8.41
C GLU A 88 17.96 5.97 -9.23
N LEU A 89 16.69 5.60 -9.46
CA LEU A 89 15.78 6.42 -10.24
C LEU A 89 14.91 7.30 -9.35
N GLU A 90 14.73 8.54 -9.75
CA GLU A 90 13.78 9.45 -9.11
C GLU A 90 12.34 9.01 -9.44
N SER A 91 11.50 8.93 -8.42
CA SER A 91 10.17 8.30 -8.49
C SER A 91 9.17 9.03 -9.37
N THR A 92 9.16 10.37 -9.38
CA THR A 92 8.19 11.14 -10.18
C THR A 92 8.49 11.01 -11.66
N GLN A 93 9.79 11.04 -12.05
CA GLN A 93 10.22 10.82 -13.43
C GLN A 93 9.92 9.40 -13.88
N TRP A 94 10.19 8.41 -13.02
CA TRP A 94 9.89 7.02 -13.31
C TRP A 94 8.40 6.79 -13.53
N ILE A 95 7.53 7.32 -12.66
CA ILE A 95 6.07 7.20 -12.81
C ILE A 95 5.62 7.90 -14.11
N LYS A 96 6.03 9.16 -14.35
CA LYS A 96 5.67 9.91 -15.56
C LYS A 96 6.06 9.17 -16.84
N LYS A 97 7.24 8.55 -16.86
CA LYS A 97 7.70 7.73 -17.99
C LYS A 97 6.74 6.59 -18.27
N TRP A 98 6.19 5.93 -17.27
CA TRP A 98 5.28 4.80 -17.41
C TRP A 98 3.85 5.23 -17.68
N VAL A 99 3.25 6.01 -16.80
CA VAL A 99 1.83 6.30 -16.87
C VAL A 99 1.50 7.52 -17.75
N GLY A 100 2.48 8.35 -18.07
CA GLY A 100 2.32 9.61 -18.79
C GLY A 100 1.98 10.78 -17.86
N GLN A 101 2.12 11.99 -18.39
CA GLN A 101 1.91 13.24 -17.65
C GLN A 101 0.48 13.34 -17.13
N GLU A 102 -0.51 13.05 -17.98
CA GLU A 102 -1.94 13.10 -17.63
C GLU A 102 -2.28 12.25 -16.39
N ALA A 103 -1.90 10.97 -16.41
CA ALA A 103 -2.19 10.09 -15.29
C ALA A 103 -1.35 10.44 -14.05
N TYR A 104 -0.15 10.96 -14.22
CA TYR A 104 0.65 11.44 -13.10
C TYR A 104 -0.03 12.61 -12.39
N GLU A 105 -0.42 13.66 -13.11
CA GLU A 105 -1.06 14.85 -12.55
C GLU A 105 -2.37 14.54 -11.82
N ILE A 106 -3.17 13.65 -12.38
CA ILE A 106 -4.47 13.32 -11.81
C ILE A 106 -4.33 12.37 -10.61
N LEU A 107 -3.49 11.33 -10.69
CA LEU A 107 -3.50 10.24 -9.73
C LEU A 107 -2.39 10.30 -8.69
N TRP A 108 -1.25 10.95 -9.03
CA TRP A 108 -0.04 10.87 -8.22
C TRP A 108 0.43 12.20 -7.67
N GLN A 109 0.33 13.28 -8.44
CA GLN A 109 0.94 14.56 -8.09
C GLN A 109 0.51 15.03 -6.69
N LYS A 110 -0.80 15.06 -6.42
CA LYS A 110 -1.29 15.49 -5.11
C LYS A 110 -0.82 14.61 -3.96
N LEU A 111 -0.67 13.30 -4.21
CA LEU A 111 -0.12 12.38 -3.22
C LEU A 111 1.34 12.74 -2.91
N PHE A 112 2.13 13.06 -3.92
CA PHE A 112 3.52 13.46 -3.73
C PHE A 112 3.60 14.79 -3.00
N ASP A 113 2.88 15.81 -3.45
CA ASP A 113 2.88 17.15 -2.89
C ASP A 113 2.45 17.16 -1.42
N TYR A 114 1.38 16.45 -1.07
CA TYR A 114 0.82 16.47 0.29
C TYR A 114 1.43 15.44 1.25
N LYS A 115 2.07 14.40 0.75
CA LYS A 115 2.69 13.37 1.61
C LYS A 115 4.17 13.60 1.83
N PHE A 116 4.86 14.13 0.84
CA PHE A 116 6.32 14.22 0.85
C PHE A 116 6.85 15.66 0.84
N TYR A 117 5.99 16.64 0.59
CA TYR A 117 6.32 18.07 0.60
C TYR A 117 7.60 18.37 -0.19
N GLU A 118 8.60 18.99 0.45
CA GLU A 118 9.90 19.31 -0.14
C GLU A 118 10.69 18.10 -0.63
N HIS A 119 10.36 16.89 -0.15
CA HIS A 119 11.02 15.66 -0.55
C HIS A 119 10.35 14.97 -1.75
N ALA A 120 9.27 15.55 -2.31
CA ALA A 120 8.49 14.94 -3.39
C ALA A 120 9.34 14.53 -4.61
N ASN A 121 10.40 15.29 -4.90
CA ASN A 121 11.31 15.04 -6.03
C ASN A 121 12.62 14.33 -5.62
N ASN A 122 12.70 13.83 -4.40
CA ASN A 122 13.86 13.12 -3.88
C ASN A 122 13.49 11.76 -3.28
N LEU A 123 12.64 11.03 -3.98
CA LEU A 123 12.21 9.70 -3.57
C LEU A 123 12.69 8.66 -4.57
N SER A 124 13.20 7.56 -4.07
CA SER A 124 13.54 6.39 -4.88
C SER A 124 12.30 5.78 -5.54
N ALA A 125 12.40 5.45 -6.82
CA ALA A 125 11.36 4.72 -7.52
C ALA A 125 11.14 3.32 -6.94
N ALA A 126 12.17 2.71 -6.33
CA ALA A 126 12.04 1.44 -5.64
C ALA A 126 11.07 1.51 -4.46
N TRP A 127 11.07 2.64 -3.72
CA TRP A 127 10.13 2.83 -2.62
C TRP A 127 8.68 2.86 -3.11
N ILE A 128 8.38 3.66 -4.14
CA ILE A 128 7.03 3.73 -4.73
C ILE A 128 6.63 2.38 -5.34
N TRP A 129 7.52 1.75 -6.11
CA TRP A 129 7.28 0.43 -6.67
C TRP A 129 6.93 -0.61 -5.60
N SER A 130 7.65 -0.60 -4.47
CA SER A 130 7.39 -1.53 -3.37
C SER A 130 5.95 -1.41 -2.84
N ARG A 131 5.40 -0.18 -2.78
CA ARG A 131 4.01 0.09 -2.37
C ARG A 131 3.00 -0.43 -3.40
N ILE A 132 3.25 -0.15 -4.68
CA ILE A 132 2.40 -0.66 -5.77
C ILE A 132 2.39 -2.20 -5.75
N ARG A 133 3.56 -2.82 -5.64
CA ARG A 133 3.71 -4.27 -5.60
C ARG A 133 3.03 -4.89 -4.39
N ARG A 134 3.25 -4.33 -3.19
CA ARG A 134 2.67 -4.79 -1.93
C ARG A 134 1.14 -4.81 -2.00
N ILE A 135 0.53 -3.70 -2.36
CA ILE A 135 -0.94 -3.57 -2.49
C ILE A 135 -1.45 -4.43 -3.64
N GLY A 136 -0.77 -4.40 -4.79
CA GLY A 136 -1.17 -5.16 -5.97
C GLY A 136 -1.16 -6.68 -5.76
N ARG A 137 -0.36 -7.19 -4.82
CA ARG A 137 -0.32 -8.62 -4.44
C ARG A 137 -1.28 -8.97 -3.31
N SER A 138 -1.82 -8.00 -2.58
CA SER A 138 -2.78 -8.22 -1.50
C SER A 138 -4.20 -8.28 -2.03
N ARG A 139 -4.53 -9.35 -2.79
CA ARG A 139 -5.82 -9.50 -3.44
C ARG A 139 -6.40 -10.89 -3.29
N TYR A 140 -7.71 -10.99 -3.15
CA TYR A 140 -8.44 -12.24 -3.33
C TYR A 140 -8.45 -12.68 -4.80
N ASN A 141 -8.68 -11.70 -5.69
CA ASN A 141 -8.70 -11.86 -7.14
C ASN A 141 -8.46 -10.48 -7.80
N LEU A 142 -8.50 -10.40 -9.13
CA LEU A 142 -8.27 -9.16 -9.88
C LEU A 142 -9.18 -7.99 -9.47
N PHE A 143 -10.34 -8.27 -8.86
CA PHE A 143 -11.36 -7.25 -8.56
C PHE A 143 -11.50 -6.92 -7.08
N LYS A 144 -11.01 -7.78 -6.18
CA LYS A 144 -11.18 -7.63 -4.73
C LYS A 144 -9.83 -7.59 -4.02
N GLU A 145 -9.54 -6.45 -3.48
CA GLU A 145 -8.43 -6.24 -2.57
C GLU A 145 -8.77 -6.79 -1.17
N LYS A 146 -7.74 -7.27 -0.47
CA LYS A 146 -7.82 -7.78 0.88
C LYS A 146 -6.80 -7.08 1.75
N LEU A 147 -7.26 -6.31 2.72
CA LEU A 147 -6.40 -5.70 3.73
C LEU A 147 -6.74 -6.25 5.11
N GLY A 148 -5.73 -6.32 5.95
CA GLY A 148 -5.83 -6.81 7.31
C GLY A 148 -5.56 -5.73 8.34
N TYR A 149 -6.09 -5.93 9.53
CA TYR A 149 -5.72 -5.20 10.73
C TYR A 149 -5.58 -6.21 11.89
N LEU A 150 -4.69 -5.90 12.81
CA LEU A 150 -4.52 -6.70 14.02
C LEU A 150 -5.53 -6.22 15.07
N GLU A 151 -6.31 -7.13 15.63
CA GLU A 151 -7.26 -6.83 16.70
C GLU A 151 -6.50 -6.30 17.93
N GLY A 152 -6.94 -5.15 18.44
CA GLY A 152 -6.22 -4.39 19.47
C GLY A 152 -5.02 -3.59 18.93
N GLY A 153 -4.82 -3.56 17.59
CA GLY A 153 -3.82 -2.72 16.94
C GLY A 153 -2.38 -3.08 17.29
N SER A 154 -1.49 -2.10 17.13
CA SER A 154 -0.05 -2.25 17.41
C SER A 154 0.25 -2.60 18.86
N THR A 155 -0.63 -2.23 19.80
CA THR A 155 -0.46 -2.57 21.23
C THR A 155 -0.47 -4.08 21.45
N THR A 156 -1.31 -4.83 20.74
CA THR A 156 -1.34 -6.30 20.80
C THR A 156 -0.02 -6.90 20.37
N LEU A 157 0.55 -6.42 19.25
CA LEU A 157 1.86 -6.88 18.78
C LEU A 157 2.97 -6.56 19.79
N LEU A 158 3.04 -5.32 20.24
CA LEU A 158 4.07 -4.88 21.20
C LEU A 158 4.01 -5.66 22.51
N HIS A 159 2.81 -5.94 23.00
CA HIS A 159 2.64 -6.76 24.21
C HIS A 159 3.12 -8.19 23.99
N ALA A 160 2.75 -8.83 22.90
CA ALA A 160 3.21 -10.19 22.56
C ALA A 160 4.72 -10.26 22.40
N MET A 161 5.33 -9.29 21.73
CA MET A 161 6.79 -9.18 21.60
C MET A 161 7.47 -9.02 22.95
N LYS A 162 6.93 -8.14 23.81
CA LYS A 162 7.45 -7.94 25.17
C LYS A 162 7.46 -9.27 25.94
N VAL A 163 6.33 -9.94 26.00
CA VAL A 163 6.20 -11.24 26.69
C VAL A 163 7.20 -12.27 26.14
N ALA A 164 7.37 -12.34 24.82
CA ALA A 164 8.31 -13.27 24.22
C ALA A 164 9.77 -12.93 24.59
N ILE A 165 10.16 -11.65 24.56
CA ILE A 165 11.52 -11.20 24.93
C ILE A 165 11.82 -11.54 26.40
N GLU A 166 10.90 -11.22 27.31
CA GLU A 166 11.04 -11.48 28.74
C GLU A 166 11.11 -12.99 29.05
N ALA A 167 10.31 -13.81 28.36
CA ALA A 167 10.33 -15.27 28.47
C ALA A 167 11.66 -15.89 28.05
N HIS A 168 12.42 -15.24 27.17
CA HIS A 168 13.75 -15.64 26.74
C HIS A 168 14.89 -14.96 27.54
N GLY A 169 14.58 -14.31 28.65
CA GLY A 169 15.56 -13.67 29.52
C GLY A 169 16.04 -12.30 29.05
N GLY A 170 15.37 -11.71 28.06
CA GLY A 170 15.63 -10.34 27.62
C GLY A 170 14.99 -9.30 28.55
N GLU A 171 15.53 -8.09 28.56
CA GLU A 171 15.02 -6.95 29.33
C GLU A 171 14.68 -5.80 28.38
N ILE A 172 13.51 -5.17 28.57
CA ILE A 172 13.11 -3.97 27.84
C ILE A 172 13.23 -2.77 28.77
N LYS A 173 14.06 -1.81 28.38
CA LYS A 173 14.30 -0.55 29.10
C LYS A 173 13.53 0.60 28.48
#